data_058209e0bb52cb4893fb31032ba2d6b2
#
_entry.id   058209e0bb52cb4893fb31032ba2d6b2
#
_cell.length_a   1.000
_cell.length_b   1.000
_cell.length_c   1.000
_cell.angle_alpha   90.00
_cell.angle_beta   90.00
_cell.angle_gamma   90.00
#
_symmetry.space_group_name_H-M   'P 1'
#
loop_
_entity.id
_entity.type
_entity.pdbx_description
1 polymer ?
#
loop_
_entity_poly.entity_id
_entity_poly.type
_entity_poly.pdbx_seq_one_letter_code
_entity_poly.pdbx_strand_id
1 'polypeptide(L)'
;EKMVDTTDEWITTRTGIKERRILRTPGKATSDMGLEVVRQLLEKTGTKPEEIDLLICATVTPDTTFPDTANTILDKAGAKNAFGFDINAACSGFLFALTTGSKFIESGMYKKVIVIGADKMSAIVDYSDRSTCIIFGDGAGGVLLEPNTEGNGVIDAILKSDGSGREFLHMKAGGSLKPATPETVANKEHFVFQDGKPVFKAAVTGMVTTVNQVLARNNMTTEDIDWLVPHQANMRIINSV
;
A
#
# COMPACT_ATOMS: atom_id res chain seq x y z
N GLU A 1 -18.40 -5.78 -15.23
CA GLU A 1 -19.70 -6.41 -15.52
C GLU A 1 -19.56 -7.63 -16.46
N LYS A 2 -18.70 -7.59 -17.48
CA LYS A 2 -18.59 -8.72 -18.44
C LYS A 2 -17.85 -9.95 -17.90
N MET A 3 -17.18 -9.85 -16.77
CA MET A 3 -16.35 -10.92 -16.21
C MET A 3 -17.04 -11.71 -15.10
N VAL A 4 -17.93 -11.07 -14.36
CA VAL A 4 -18.67 -11.67 -13.24
C VAL A 4 -20.12 -11.20 -13.24
N ASP A 5 -20.99 -11.97 -12.60
CA ASP A 5 -22.44 -11.63 -12.45
C ASP A 5 -22.61 -10.46 -11.48
N THR A 6 -22.64 -9.24 -12.04
CA THR A 6 -22.77 -7.98 -11.31
C THR A 6 -23.22 -6.84 -12.21
N THR A 7 -23.62 -5.71 -11.60
CA THR A 7 -23.96 -4.46 -12.29
C THR A 7 -23.20 -3.30 -11.71
N ASP A 8 -23.04 -2.19 -12.46
CA ASP A 8 -22.45 -0.94 -11.95
C ASP A 8 -23.20 -0.42 -10.73
N GLU A 9 -24.54 -0.47 -10.76
CA GLU A 9 -25.39 -0.07 -9.65
C GLU A 9 -25.12 -0.91 -8.39
N TRP A 10 -25.02 -2.24 -8.54
CA TRP A 10 -24.72 -3.14 -7.44
C TRP A 10 -23.35 -2.86 -6.81
N ILE A 11 -22.33 -2.63 -7.64
CA ILE A 11 -20.97 -2.29 -7.16
C ILE A 11 -20.99 -0.93 -6.45
N THR A 12 -21.52 0.10 -7.11
CA THR A 12 -21.48 1.48 -6.64
C THR A 12 -22.24 1.66 -5.32
N THR A 13 -23.43 1.08 -5.20
CA THR A 13 -24.24 1.20 -3.97
C THR A 13 -23.60 0.52 -2.77
N ARG A 14 -22.76 -0.49 -2.97
CA ARG A 14 -22.08 -1.24 -1.90
C ARG A 14 -20.71 -0.74 -1.57
N THR A 15 -20.00 -0.21 -2.54
CA THR A 15 -18.57 0.12 -2.40
C THR A 15 -18.25 1.59 -2.65
N GLY A 16 -19.11 2.31 -3.38
CA GLY A 16 -18.81 3.64 -3.89
C GLY A 16 -17.86 3.65 -5.09
N ILE A 17 -17.32 2.48 -5.47
CA ILE A 17 -16.31 2.35 -6.53
C ILE A 17 -16.99 2.41 -7.90
N LYS A 18 -16.50 3.31 -8.77
CA LYS A 18 -16.93 3.46 -10.16
C LYS A 18 -15.97 2.80 -11.14
N GLU A 19 -14.66 2.88 -10.87
CA GLU A 19 -13.61 2.40 -11.77
C GLU A 19 -12.48 1.74 -10.99
N ARG A 20 -11.78 0.79 -11.61
CA ARG A 20 -10.51 0.21 -11.15
C ARG A 20 -9.48 0.37 -12.25
N ARG A 21 -8.32 0.91 -11.90
CA ARG A 21 -7.20 1.04 -12.84
C ARG A 21 -6.42 -0.27 -12.85
N ILE A 22 -6.12 -0.78 -14.04
CA ILE A 22 -5.41 -2.04 -14.25
C ILE A 22 -4.25 -1.82 -15.20
N LEU A 23 -3.03 -2.15 -14.75
CA LEU A 23 -1.81 -2.09 -15.56
C LEU A 23 -1.77 -3.29 -16.50
N ARG A 24 -2.26 -3.12 -17.72
CA ARG A 24 -2.39 -4.20 -18.72
C ARG A 24 -1.20 -4.32 -19.66
N THR A 25 -0.26 -3.39 -19.63
CA THR A 25 0.91 -3.39 -20.52
C THR A 25 1.77 -4.62 -20.23
N PRO A 26 2.02 -5.50 -21.23
CA PRO A 26 2.87 -6.67 -21.05
C PRO A 26 4.27 -6.30 -20.58
N GLY A 27 4.83 -7.10 -19.66
CA GLY A 27 6.16 -6.88 -19.11
C GLY A 27 6.26 -5.72 -18.11
N LYS A 28 5.13 -5.07 -17.75
CA LYS A 28 5.09 -4.03 -16.72
C LYS A 28 4.61 -4.60 -15.38
N ALA A 29 5.27 -4.18 -14.30
CA ALA A 29 5.08 -4.69 -12.96
C ALA A 29 4.94 -3.54 -11.94
N THR A 30 4.93 -3.87 -10.66
CA THR A 30 4.81 -2.91 -9.56
C THR A 30 5.92 -1.85 -9.59
N SER A 31 7.16 -2.25 -9.91
CA SER A 31 8.28 -1.33 -10.03
C SER A 31 8.10 -0.27 -11.13
N ASP A 32 7.35 -0.57 -12.21
CA ASP A 32 7.11 0.43 -13.26
C ASP A 32 6.16 1.53 -12.80
N MET A 33 5.18 1.20 -11.95
CA MET A 33 4.32 2.20 -11.32
C MET A 33 5.10 3.00 -10.27
N GLY A 34 5.93 2.33 -9.46
CA GLY A 34 6.79 2.99 -8.49
C GLY A 34 7.82 3.93 -9.15
N LEU A 35 8.39 3.55 -10.29
CA LEU A 35 9.27 4.42 -11.07
C LEU A 35 8.59 5.72 -11.49
N GLU A 36 7.33 5.65 -11.91
CA GLU A 36 6.59 6.86 -12.31
C GLU A 36 6.37 7.80 -11.12
N VAL A 37 6.11 7.25 -9.92
CA VAL A 37 6.04 8.03 -8.68
C VAL A 37 7.38 8.72 -8.39
N VAL A 38 8.50 8.00 -8.49
CA VAL A 38 9.84 8.60 -8.30
C VAL A 38 10.07 9.75 -9.28
N ARG A 39 9.80 9.54 -10.58
CA ARG A 39 9.97 10.59 -11.59
C ARG A 39 9.19 11.85 -11.26
N GLN A 40 7.91 11.70 -10.88
CA GLN A 40 7.07 12.83 -10.50
C GLN A 40 7.57 13.54 -9.23
N LEU A 41 8.06 12.81 -8.23
CA LEU A 41 8.64 13.41 -7.03
C LEU A 41 9.90 14.19 -7.36
N LEU A 42 10.82 13.62 -8.13
CA LEU A 42 12.07 14.27 -8.54
C LEU A 42 11.79 15.55 -9.37
N GLU A 43 10.85 15.48 -10.31
CA GLU A 43 10.43 16.63 -11.11
C GLU A 43 9.83 17.75 -10.25
N LYS A 44 8.88 17.41 -9.37
CA LYS A 44 8.20 18.39 -8.50
C LYS A 44 9.14 19.08 -7.51
N THR A 45 10.15 18.38 -7.03
CA THR A 45 11.08 18.91 -6.01
C THR A 45 12.36 19.46 -6.59
N GLY A 46 12.64 19.24 -7.88
CA GLY A 46 13.91 19.57 -8.52
C GLY A 46 15.09 18.71 -8.01
N THR A 47 14.80 17.61 -7.32
CA THR A 47 15.81 16.70 -6.78
C THR A 47 16.38 15.81 -7.87
N LYS A 48 17.70 15.61 -7.87
CA LYS A 48 18.37 14.69 -8.80
C LYS A 48 18.36 13.25 -8.24
N PRO A 49 18.32 12.23 -9.11
CA PRO A 49 18.36 10.83 -8.67
C PRO A 49 19.54 10.50 -7.74
N GLU A 50 20.71 11.10 -7.99
CA GLU A 50 21.92 10.87 -7.22
C GLU A 50 21.90 11.44 -5.80
N GLU A 51 20.94 12.32 -5.50
CA GLU A 51 20.75 12.92 -4.19
C GLU A 51 19.90 12.06 -3.25
N ILE A 52 19.25 11.00 -3.78
CA ILE A 52 18.43 10.10 -2.98
C ILE A 52 19.34 9.17 -2.17
N ASP A 53 19.06 9.08 -0.87
CA ASP A 53 19.77 8.20 0.06
C ASP A 53 19.10 6.83 0.22
N LEU A 54 17.74 6.81 0.24
CA LEU A 54 16.96 5.62 0.55
C LEU A 54 15.63 5.63 -0.20
N LEU A 55 15.20 4.46 -0.67
CA LEU A 55 13.84 4.20 -1.11
C LEU A 55 13.24 3.03 -0.33
N ILE A 56 12.07 3.24 0.28
CA ILE A 56 11.27 2.19 0.94
C ILE A 56 10.01 1.98 0.11
N CYS A 57 9.80 0.76 -0.38
CA CYS A 57 8.61 0.39 -1.13
C CYS A 57 7.69 -0.51 -0.28
N ALA A 58 6.50 -0.03 0.04
CA ALA A 58 5.47 -0.83 0.67
C ALA A 58 4.67 -1.56 -0.43
N THR A 59 4.75 -2.88 -0.46
CA THR A 59 4.06 -3.70 -1.46
C THR A 59 3.75 -5.11 -0.95
N VAL A 60 2.63 -5.67 -1.40
CA VAL A 60 2.28 -7.11 -1.28
C VAL A 60 2.39 -7.83 -2.63
N THR A 61 2.68 -7.08 -3.69
CA THR A 61 2.83 -7.58 -5.07
C THR A 61 4.17 -7.16 -5.65
N PRO A 62 5.31 -7.56 -5.01
CA PRO A 62 6.63 -7.27 -5.55
C PRO A 62 6.79 -7.84 -6.96
N ASP A 63 7.71 -7.29 -7.75
CA ASP A 63 8.01 -7.81 -9.08
C ASP A 63 8.42 -9.28 -9.04
N THR A 64 9.22 -9.63 -8.04
CA THR A 64 9.71 -10.99 -7.73
C THR A 64 9.84 -11.14 -6.22
N THR A 65 9.92 -12.37 -5.72
CA THR A 65 10.17 -12.62 -4.29
C THR A 65 11.51 -12.03 -3.84
N PHE A 66 12.52 -12.08 -4.68
CA PHE A 66 13.80 -11.38 -4.58
C PHE A 66 14.43 -11.28 -5.99
N PRO A 67 15.19 -10.23 -6.32
CA PRO A 67 15.45 -9.03 -5.50
C PRO A 67 14.17 -8.26 -5.20
N ASP A 68 14.26 -7.30 -4.27
CA ASP A 68 13.15 -6.46 -3.88
C ASP A 68 12.77 -5.44 -4.97
N THR A 69 11.56 -4.90 -4.85
CA THR A 69 11.00 -3.93 -5.80
C THR A 69 11.67 -2.57 -5.65
N ALA A 70 12.04 -2.17 -4.44
CA ALA A 70 12.68 -0.89 -4.16
C ALA A 70 13.99 -0.72 -4.94
N ASN A 71 14.89 -1.73 -4.90
CA ASN A 71 16.14 -1.68 -5.66
C ASN A 71 15.92 -1.70 -7.17
N THR A 72 14.89 -2.41 -7.65
CA THR A 72 14.50 -2.37 -9.06
C THR A 72 14.05 -0.97 -9.49
N ILE A 73 13.30 -0.26 -8.64
CA ILE A 73 12.89 1.14 -8.89
C ILE A 73 14.10 2.06 -8.91
N LEU A 74 15.03 1.93 -7.93
CA LEU A 74 16.25 2.75 -7.84
C LEU A 74 17.12 2.61 -9.09
N ASP A 75 17.32 1.38 -9.57
CA ASP A 75 18.08 1.13 -10.80
C ASP A 75 17.42 1.79 -12.01
N LYS A 76 16.11 1.58 -12.19
CA LYS A 76 15.33 2.20 -13.28
C LYS A 76 15.32 3.74 -13.21
N ALA A 77 15.39 4.32 -12.01
CA ALA A 77 15.41 5.77 -11.78
C ALA A 77 16.80 6.38 -11.92
N GLY A 78 17.86 5.58 -11.94
CA GLY A 78 19.24 6.05 -11.96
C GLY A 78 19.75 6.55 -10.61
N ALA A 79 19.11 6.21 -9.50
CA ALA A 79 19.44 6.62 -8.14
C ALA A 79 20.58 5.76 -7.56
N LYS A 80 21.76 5.86 -8.15
CA LYS A 80 22.92 4.97 -7.91
C LYS A 80 23.56 5.06 -6.50
N ASN A 81 23.29 6.15 -5.78
CA ASN A 81 23.83 6.37 -4.44
C ASN A 81 22.90 5.85 -3.35
N ALA A 82 21.65 5.54 -3.70
CA ALA A 82 20.64 5.09 -2.77
C ALA A 82 20.72 3.59 -2.51
N PHE A 83 20.29 3.19 -1.32
CA PHE A 83 19.88 1.81 -1.03
C PHE A 83 18.37 1.72 -0.90
N GLY A 84 17.81 0.51 -0.97
CA GLY A 84 16.38 0.32 -0.85
C GLY A 84 16.01 -1.02 -0.27
N PHE A 85 14.77 -1.12 0.19
CA PHE A 85 14.16 -2.37 0.64
C PHE A 85 12.63 -2.28 0.59
N ASP A 86 11.98 -3.46 0.48
CA ASP A 86 10.53 -3.56 0.53
C ASP A 86 10.04 -3.75 1.97
N ILE A 87 8.85 -3.21 2.27
CA ILE A 87 8.08 -3.49 3.49
C ILE A 87 6.77 -4.15 3.09
N ASN A 88 6.45 -5.28 3.73
CA ASN A 88 5.15 -5.92 3.61
C ASN A 88 4.37 -5.78 4.92
N ALA A 89 3.42 -4.84 4.93
CA ALA A 89 2.43 -4.66 5.99
C ALA A 89 1.03 -4.43 5.39
N ALA A 90 0.78 -5.03 4.23
CA ALA A 90 -0.47 -4.98 3.46
C ALA A 90 -1.04 -3.54 3.36
N CYS A 91 -2.34 -3.36 3.61
CA CYS A 91 -3.03 -2.07 3.48
C CYS A 91 -2.45 -0.96 4.37
N SER A 92 -1.76 -1.30 5.46
CA SER A 92 -1.06 -0.35 6.32
C SER A 92 0.40 -0.10 5.90
N GLY A 93 0.87 -0.76 4.85
CA GLY A 93 2.28 -0.76 4.42
C GLY A 93 2.86 0.63 4.23
N PHE A 94 2.10 1.54 3.59
CA PHE A 94 2.56 2.91 3.40
C PHE A 94 2.80 3.64 4.72
N LEU A 95 1.95 3.47 5.74
CA LEU A 95 2.14 4.10 7.05
C LEU A 95 3.34 3.52 7.81
N PHE A 96 3.57 2.21 7.69
CA PHE A 96 4.77 1.56 8.23
C PHE A 96 6.03 2.08 7.54
N ALA A 97 6.02 2.18 6.21
CA ALA A 97 7.14 2.71 5.43
C ALA A 97 7.38 4.20 5.72
N LEU A 98 6.32 5.01 5.82
CA LEU A 98 6.39 6.44 6.15
C LEU A 98 7.03 6.65 7.53
N THR A 99 6.55 5.90 8.53
CA THR A 99 7.12 5.95 9.89
C THR A 99 8.58 5.50 9.90
N THR A 100 8.91 4.44 9.18
CA THR A 100 10.29 3.95 9.07
C THR A 100 11.19 5.00 8.42
N GLY A 101 10.75 5.56 7.28
CA GLY A 101 11.48 6.60 6.56
C GLY A 101 11.70 7.87 7.40
N SER A 102 10.69 8.29 8.18
CA SER A 102 10.84 9.44 9.07
C SER A 102 11.95 9.23 10.11
N LYS A 103 12.09 8.00 10.64
CA LYS A 103 13.15 7.68 11.61
C LYS A 103 14.55 7.69 10.99
N PHE A 104 14.67 7.34 9.70
CA PHE A 104 15.94 7.51 8.98
C PHE A 104 16.33 9.00 8.87
N ILE A 105 15.36 9.88 8.55
CA ILE A 105 15.59 11.34 8.54
C ILE A 105 15.91 11.87 9.94
N GLU A 106 15.11 11.53 10.95
CA GLU A 106 15.30 11.98 12.34
C GLU A 106 16.65 11.53 12.93
N SER A 107 17.21 10.42 12.46
CA SER A 107 18.54 9.96 12.87
C SER A 107 19.66 10.92 12.47
N GLY A 108 19.42 11.80 11.50
CA GLY A 108 20.39 12.71 10.91
C GLY A 108 21.39 12.05 9.95
N MET A 109 21.31 10.72 9.75
CA MET A 109 22.21 9.99 8.85
C MET A 109 21.85 10.17 7.37
N TYR A 110 20.58 10.38 7.08
CA TYR A 110 20.06 10.48 5.72
C TYR A 110 19.20 11.74 5.57
N LYS A 111 19.18 12.30 4.37
CA LYS A 111 18.54 13.59 4.10
C LYS A 111 17.40 13.52 3.08
N LYS A 112 17.42 12.53 2.19
CA LYS A 112 16.41 12.37 1.14
C LYS A 112 15.95 10.92 1.08
N VAL A 113 14.77 10.66 1.64
CA VAL A 113 14.17 9.33 1.70
C VAL A 113 12.88 9.31 0.92
N ILE A 114 12.79 8.48 -0.11
CA ILE A 114 11.54 8.24 -0.85
C ILE A 114 10.79 7.09 -0.19
N VAL A 115 9.50 7.31 0.06
CA VAL A 115 8.57 6.29 0.54
C VAL A 115 7.48 6.10 -0.49
N ILE A 116 7.28 4.86 -0.93
CA ILE A 116 6.30 4.49 -1.96
C ILE A 116 5.38 3.39 -1.40
N GLY A 117 4.07 3.51 -1.67
CA GLY A 117 3.14 2.38 -1.66
C GLY A 117 2.81 2.04 -3.10
N ALA A 118 2.98 0.80 -3.50
CA ALA A 118 2.74 0.37 -4.87
C ALA A 118 2.27 -1.08 -4.94
N ASP A 119 1.13 -1.34 -5.56
CA ASP A 119 0.61 -2.68 -5.74
C ASP A 119 -0.01 -2.89 -7.12
N LYS A 120 0.40 -3.97 -7.79
CA LYS A 120 -0.26 -4.52 -8.96
C LYS A 120 -1.21 -5.65 -8.52
N MET A 121 -2.29 -5.28 -7.84
CA MET A 121 -3.27 -6.23 -7.31
C MET A 121 -3.90 -7.11 -8.38
N SER A 122 -3.97 -6.61 -9.63
CA SER A 122 -4.46 -7.40 -10.77
C SER A 122 -3.67 -8.68 -11.04
N ALA A 123 -2.44 -8.80 -10.53
CA ALA A 123 -1.63 -10.01 -10.64
C ALA A 123 -2.09 -11.15 -9.71
N ILE A 124 -2.79 -10.81 -8.61
CA ILE A 124 -3.22 -11.76 -7.58
C ILE A 124 -4.72 -11.81 -7.34
N VAL A 125 -5.52 -11.14 -8.17
CA VAL A 125 -6.99 -11.15 -8.09
C VAL A 125 -7.57 -12.18 -9.06
N ASP A 126 -8.47 -13.03 -8.58
CA ASP A 126 -9.28 -13.90 -9.43
C ASP A 126 -10.44 -13.11 -10.05
N TYR A 127 -10.36 -12.86 -11.36
CA TYR A 127 -11.41 -12.15 -12.10
C TYR A 127 -12.68 -12.98 -12.34
N SER A 128 -12.76 -14.19 -11.80
CA SER A 128 -14.02 -14.96 -11.71
C SER A 128 -14.66 -14.89 -10.32
N ASP A 129 -13.97 -14.29 -9.33
CA ASP A 129 -14.51 -14.06 -7.99
C ASP A 129 -15.01 -12.61 -7.83
N ARG A 130 -16.35 -12.46 -7.81
CA ARG A 130 -17.01 -11.17 -7.61
C ARG A 130 -16.65 -10.50 -6.29
N SER A 131 -16.32 -11.26 -5.25
CA SER A 131 -16.08 -10.70 -3.91
C SER A 131 -14.79 -9.88 -3.83
N THR A 132 -13.81 -10.17 -4.67
CA THR A 132 -12.49 -9.53 -4.69
C THR A 132 -12.25 -8.66 -5.92
N CYS A 133 -12.63 -9.10 -7.12
CA CYS A 133 -12.30 -8.41 -8.37
C CYS A 133 -12.95 -7.03 -8.52
N ILE A 134 -14.03 -6.75 -7.79
CA ILE A 134 -14.70 -5.45 -7.80
C ILE A 134 -14.05 -4.42 -6.86
N ILE A 135 -13.17 -4.86 -5.96
CA ILE A 135 -12.57 -4.00 -4.92
C ILE A 135 -11.17 -3.56 -5.32
N PHE A 136 -10.33 -4.50 -5.77
CA PHE A 136 -8.92 -4.26 -6.00
C PHE A 136 -8.60 -3.69 -7.37
N GLY A 137 -7.65 -2.76 -7.43
CA GLY A 137 -7.05 -2.22 -8.64
C GLY A 137 -5.56 -2.01 -8.44
N ASP A 138 -4.88 -1.56 -9.50
CA ASP A 138 -3.44 -1.30 -9.49
C ASP A 138 -3.20 0.18 -9.24
N GLY A 139 -2.13 0.49 -8.51
CA GLY A 139 -1.76 1.87 -8.23
C GLY A 139 -0.45 2.02 -7.48
N ALA A 140 0.09 3.23 -7.53
CA ALA A 140 1.24 3.64 -6.75
C ALA A 140 1.11 5.10 -6.33
N GLY A 141 1.70 5.44 -5.19
CA GLY A 141 1.82 6.79 -4.69
C GLY A 141 2.98 6.89 -3.71
N GLY A 142 3.49 8.09 -3.48
CA GLY A 142 4.64 8.23 -2.60
C GLY A 142 4.93 9.67 -2.20
N VAL A 143 5.92 9.80 -1.31
CA VAL A 143 6.43 11.07 -0.80
C VAL A 143 7.95 11.07 -0.77
N LEU A 144 8.55 12.25 -0.86
CA LEU A 144 9.94 12.50 -0.54
C LEU A 144 10.00 13.12 0.87
N LEU A 145 10.77 12.52 1.75
CA LEU A 145 11.03 13.00 3.11
C LEU A 145 12.38 13.69 3.16
N GLU A 146 12.40 14.86 3.79
CA GLU A 146 13.59 15.68 4.02
C GLU A 146 13.57 16.21 5.47
N PRO A 147 14.74 16.59 6.04
CA PRO A 147 14.77 17.26 7.33
C PRO A 147 13.98 18.58 7.29
N ASN A 148 13.20 18.83 8.32
CA ASN A 148 12.45 20.07 8.49
C ASN A 148 12.66 20.62 9.90
N THR A 149 12.92 21.93 10.01
CA THR A 149 13.10 22.65 11.27
C THR A 149 11.93 23.56 11.65
N GLU A 150 10.90 23.63 10.79
CA GLU A 150 9.74 24.52 10.97
C GLU A 150 8.58 23.85 11.74
N GLY A 151 8.79 22.63 12.23
CA GLY A 151 7.77 21.88 12.97
C GLY A 151 6.72 21.16 12.11
N ASN A 152 6.89 21.17 10.78
CA ASN A 152 6.04 20.43 9.85
C ASN A 152 6.59 19.04 9.57
N GLY A 153 5.72 18.07 9.28
CA GLY A 153 6.12 16.73 8.89
C GLY A 153 5.35 15.62 9.60
N VAL A 154 5.97 14.45 9.77
CA VAL A 154 5.39 13.31 10.48
C VAL A 154 5.53 13.55 11.98
N ILE A 155 4.44 14.02 12.62
CA ILE A 155 4.44 14.36 14.04
C ILE A 155 4.49 13.10 14.89
N ASP A 156 3.61 12.12 14.60
CA ASP A 156 3.44 10.91 15.39
C ASP A 156 2.85 9.77 14.55
N ALA A 157 3.00 8.54 15.01
CA ALA A 157 2.39 7.37 14.37
C ALA A 157 2.06 6.29 15.40
N ILE A 158 0.92 5.62 15.21
CA ILE A 158 0.56 4.41 15.95
C ILE A 158 0.45 3.26 14.95
N LEU A 159 1.38 2.33 15.02
CA LEU A 159 1.42 1.13 14.20
C LEU A 159 0.90 -0.06 15.01
N LYS A 160 -0.01 -0.84 14.41
CA LYS A 160 -0.59 -2.04 15.03
C LYS A 160 -0.68 -3.18 14.02
N SER A 161 -0.61 -4.40 14.53
CA SER A 161 -0.82 -5.62 13.78
C SER A 161 -1.60 -6.62 14.63
N ASP A 162 -2.47 -7.41 13.99
CA ASP A 162 -3.18 -8.51 14.63
C ASP A 162 -3.08 -9.77 13.76
N GLY A 163 -2.15 -10.64 14.10
CA GLY A 163 -1.92 -11.90 13.38
C GLY A 163 -3.03 -12.93 13.58
N SER A 164 -3.95 -12.75 14.52
CA SER A 164 -5.07 -13.67 14.74
C SER A 164 -6.07 -13.65 13.56
N GLY A 165 -6.13 -12.54 12.82
CA GLY A 165 -7.01 -12.35 11.66
C GLY A 165 -6.47 -12.89 10.33
N ARG A 166 -5.33 -13.57 10.30
CA ARG A 166 -4.66 -14.01 9.06
C ARG A 166 -5.54 -14.81 8.11
N GLU A 167 -6.48 -15.59 8.63
CA GLU A 167 -7.37 -16.43 7.82
C GLU A 167 -8.48 -15.62 7.10
N PHE A 168 -8.67 -14.35 7.43
CA PHE A 168 -9.74 -13.54 6.87
C PHE A 168 -9.32 -12.80 5.59
N LEU A 169 -8.01 -12.56 5.40
CA LEU A 169 -7.48 -11.91 4.21
C LEU A 169 -6.07 -12.42 3.94
N HIS A 170 -5.90 -13.28 2.96
CA HIS A 170 -4.63 -13.96 2.68
C HIS A 170 -4.57 -14.56 1.26
N MET A 171 -3.39 -15.01 0.89
CA MET A 171 -3.17 -15.95 -0.22
C MET A 171 -2.78 -17.31 0.35
N LYS A 172 -3.47 -18.39 -0.07
CA LYS A 172 -3.25 -19.74 0.48
C LYS A 172 -1.94 -20.36 0.07
N ALA A 173 -1.47 -20.08 -1.14
CA ALA A 173 -0.25 -20.65 -1.72
C ALA A 173 0.64 -19.60 -2.37
N GLY A 174 1.88 -19.97 -2.67
CA GLY A 174 2.89 -19.12 -3.25
C GLY A 174 3.98 -18.68 -2.27
N GLY A 175 3.81 -18.96 -0.97
CA GLY A 175 4.81 -18.74 0.07
C GLY A 175 5.52 -20.01 0.50
N SER A 176 6.40 -19.91 1.50
CA SER A 176 7.22 -21.03 2.00
C SER A 176 6.40 -22.14 2.69
N LEU A 177 5.26 -21.78 3.29
CA LEU A 177 4.36 -22.77 3.92
C LEU A 177 3.70 -23.69 2.89
N LYS A 178 3.32 -23.12 1.75
CA LYS A 178 2.67 -23.84 0.64
C LYS A 178 3.18 -23.27 -0.68
N PRO A 179 4.30 -23.79 -1.21
CA PRO A 179 4.84 -23.32 -2.48
C PRO A 179 3.87 -23.49 -3.65
N ALA A 180 4.07 -22.73 -4.72
CA ALA A 180 3.29 -22.85 -5.95
C ALA A 180 3.57 -24.20 -6.62
N THR A 181 2.50 -24.93 -6.95
CA THR A 181 2.53 -26.19 -7.71
C THR A 181 1.43 -26.18 -8.77
N PRO A 182 1.45 -27.06 -9.77
CA PRO A 182 0.35 -27.19 -10.72
C PRO A 182 -1.01 -27.37 -10.02
N GLU A 183 -1.05 -28.11 -8.92
CA GLU A 183 -2.26 -28.34 -8.14
C GLU A 183 -2.75 -27.05 -7.45
N THR A 184 -1.87 -26.32 -6.75
CA THR A 184 -2.27 -25.07 -6.06
C THR A 184 -2.73 -24.00 -7.05
N VAL A 185 -2.13 -23.97 -8.24
CA VAL A 185 -2.54 -23.06 -9.33
C VAL A 185 -3.91 -23.48 -9.88
N ALA A 186 -4.12 -24.77 -10.15
CA ALA A 186 -5.42 -25.30 -10.62
C ALA A 186 -6.54 -25.02 -9.59
N ASN A 187 -6.23 -25.09 -8.30
CA ASN A 187 -7.15 -24.78 -7.20
C ASN A 187 -7.27 -23.27 -6.92
N LYS A 188 -6.63 -22.41 -7.72
CA LYS A 188 -6.67 -20.93 -7.57
C LYS A 188 -6.15 -20.41 -6.24
N GLU A 189 -5.33 -21.15 -5.53
CA GLU A 189 -4.83 -20.81 -4.19
C GLU A 189 -3.78 -19.69 -4.19
N HIS A 190 -3.29 -19.28 -5.37
CA HIS A 190 -2.39 -18.16 -5.60
C HIS A 190 -3.12 -16.81 -5.73
N PHE A 191 -4.45 -16.81 -5.65
CA PHE A 191 -5.24 -15.58 -5.62
C PHE A 191 -5.57 -15.15 -4.18
N VAL A 192 -5.79 -13.84 -4.03
CA VAL A 192 -6.22 -13.27 -2.77
C VAL A 192 -7.61 -13.77 -2.38
N PHE A 193 -7.75 -14.21 -1.13
CA PHE A 193 -9.01 -14.56 -0.49
C PHE A 193 -9.36 -13.50 0.54
N GLN A 194 -10.66 -13.14 0.63
CA GLN A 194 -11.16 -12.20 1.63
C GLN A 194 -12.51 -12.67 2.20
N ASP A 195 -12.58 -12.82 3.52
CA ASP A 195 -13.84 -12.84 4.25
C ASP A 195 -14.23 -11.40 4.63
N GLY A 196 -15.18 -10.84 3.91
CA GLY A 196 -15.50 -9.43 4.01
C GLY A 196 -16.08 -8.97 5.34
N LYS A 197 -16.78 -9.84 6.10
CA LYS A 197 -17.43 -9.43 7.38
C LYS A 197 -16.43 -9.17 8.50
N PRO A 198 -15.54 -10.12 8.86
CA PRO A 198 -14.54 -9.87 9.89
C PRO A 198 -13.53 -8.80 9.46
N VAL A 199 -13.15 -8.75 8.17
CA VAL A 199 -12.28 -7.69 7.64
C VAL A 199 -12.91 -6.31 7.80
N PHE A 200 -14.19 -6.13 7.46
CA PHE A 200 -14.91 -4.88 7.67
C PHE A 200 -14.91 -4.45 9.14
N LYS A 201 -15.25 -5.37 10.05
CA LYS A 201 -15.29 -5.08 11.49
C LYS A 201 -13.92 -4.66 12.01
N ALA A 202 -12.87 -5.41 11.64
CA ALA A 202 -11.50 -5.11 12.04
C ALA A 202 -11.03 -3.75 11.50
N ALA A 203 -11.33 -3.44 10.23
CA ALA A 203 -10.96 -2.18 9.61
C ALA A 203 -11.58 -0.98 10.32
N VAL A 204 -12.90 -0.97 10.52
CA VAL A 204 -13.61 0.13 11.19
C VAL A 204 -13.12 0.31 12.62
N THR A 205 -13.13 -0.78 13.42
CA THR A 205 -12.72 -0.71 14.83
C THR A 205 -11.26 -0.28 14.97
N GLY A 206 -10.38 -0.83 14.12
CA GLY A 206 -8.95 -0.52 14.14
C GLY A 206 -8.67 0.94 13.82
N MET A 207 -9.25 1.47 12.74
CA MET A 207 -9.04 2.87 12.33
C MET A 207 -9.57 3.85 13.38
N VAL A 208 -10.81 3.69 13.85
CA VAL A 208 -11.39 4.56 14.89
C VAL A 208 -10.55 4.53 16.16
N THR A 209 -10.16 3.34 16.62
CA THR A 209 -9.33 3.21 17.83
C THR A 209 -7.99 3.90 17.67
N THR A 210 -7.34 3.74 16.50
CA THR A 210 -6.01 4.30 16.25
C THR A 210 -6.06 5.81 16.11
N VAL A 211 -7.09 6.37 15.45
CA VAL A 211 -7.31 7.83 15.38
C VAL A 211 -7.46 8.42 16.78
N ASN A 212 -8.35 7.86 17.59
CA ASN A 212 -8.55 8.36 18.95
C ASN A 212 -7.28 8.27 19.80
N GLN A 213 -6.49 7.21 19.65
CA GLN A 213 -5.25 7.03 20.39
C GLN A 213 -4.14 8.02 19.97
N VAL A 214 -3.98 8.28 18.66
CA VAL A 214 -2.96 9.22 18.20
C VAL A 214 -3.32 10.65 18.58
N LEU A 215 -4.60 11.04 18.51
CA LEU A 215 -5.07 12.34 18.97
C LEU A 215 -4.82 12.53 20.47
N ALA A 216 -5.27 11.57 21.27
CA ALA A 216 -5.09 11.64 22.74
C ALA A 216 -3.60 11.71 23.14
N ARG A 217 -2.73 10.96 22.48
CA ARG A 217 -1.28 10.97 22.74
C ARG A 217 -0.62 12.31 22.44
N ASN A 218 -1.19 13.07 21.49
CA ASN A 218 -0.70 14.39 21.12
C ASN A 218 -1.50 15.56 21.75
N ASN A 219 -2.40 15.26 22.70
CA ASN A 219 -3.30 16.25 23.33
C ASN A 219 -4.14 17.02 22.31
N MET A 220 -4.57 16.34 21.24
CA MET A 220 -5.41 16.88 20.18
C MET A 220 -6.82 16.30 20.24
N THR A 221 -7.75 17.03 19.63
CA THR A 221 -9.14 16.62 19.41
C THR A 221 -9.45 16.53 17.91
N THR A 222 -10.63 16.10 17.53
CA THR A 222 -11.08 16.10 16.13
C THR A 222 -11.20 17.50 15.53
N GLU A 223 -11.35 18.54 16.37
CA GLU A 223 -11.44 19.94 15.95
C GLU A 223 -10.09 20.51 15.49
N ASP A 224 -8.98 19.87 15.91
CA ASP A 224 -7.62 20.25 15.52
C ASP A 224 -7.19 19.63 14.17
N ILE A 225 -8.07 18.85 13.52
CA ILE A 225 -7.78 18.09 12.30
C ILE A 225 -8.50 18.69 11.10
N ASP A 226 -7.76 19.19 10.14
CA ASP A 226 -8.31 19.69 8.87
C ASP A 226 -8.77 18.55 7.94
N TRP A 227 -8.02 17.43 7.91
CA TRP A 227 -8.27 16.33 6.99
C TRP A 227 -8.04 14.97 7.64
N LEU A 228 -9.02 14.06 7.46
CA LEU A 228 -8.87 12.62 7.68
C LEU A 228 -8.77 11.91 6.34
N VAL A 229 -7.68 11.19 6.11
CA VAL A 229 -7.45 10.41 4.89
C VAL A 229 -7.40 8.91 5.25
N PRO A 230 -8.56 8.23 5.32
CA PRO A 230 -8.61 6.81 5.67
C PRO A 230 -8.21 5.95 4.47
N HIS A 231 -7.90 4.67 4.73
CA HIS A 231 -7.73 3.68 3.68
C HIS A 231 -8.98 3.59 2.78
N GLN A 232 -8.79 3.66 1.47
CA GLN A 232 -9.86 3.76 0.46
C GLN A 232 -10.45 2.39 0.08
N ALA A 233 -10.77 1.53 1.05
CA ALA A 233 -11.30 0.18 0.79
C ALA A 233 -12.70 0.20 0.15
N ASN A 234 -13.64 0.88 0.78
CA ASN A 234 -14.98 1.14 0.25
C ASN A 234 -15.68 2.23 1.06
N MET A 235 -16.69 2.85 0.46
CA MET A 235 -17.43 3.97 1.05
C MET A 235 -18.08 3.65 2.40
N ARG A 236 -18.53 2.40 2.60
CA ARG A 236 -19.16 2.01 3.88
C ARG A 236 -18.16 2.02 5.04
N ILE A 237 -16.92 1.57 4.78
CA ILE A 237 -15.85 1.64 5.78
C ILE A 237 -15.50 3.11 6.04
N ILE A 238 -15.31 3.91 4.99
CA ILE A 238 -14.98 5.34 5.10
C ILE A 238 -16.03 6.08 5.93
N ASN A 239 -17.32 5.85 5.67
CA ASN A 239 -18.42 6.50 6.40
C ASN A 239 -18.58 6.00 7.85
N SER A 240 -17.90 4.91 8.22
CA SER A 240 -17.98 4.32 9.56
C SER A 240 -16.78 4.70 10.44
N VAL A 241 -15.82 5.41 9.89
CA VAL A 241 -14.63 5.95 10.57
C VAL A 241 -14.80 7.43 10.83
#